data_c029f870e81f593084f16d84d4e14f47
#
_entry.id   c029f870e81f593084f16d84d4e14f47
#
_cell.length_a   1.000
_cell.length_b   1.000
_cell.length_c   1.000
_cell.angle_alpha   90.00
_cell.angle_beta   90.00
_cell.angle_gamma   90.00
#
_symmetry.space_group_name_H-M   'P 1'
#
loop_
_entity.id
_entity.type
_entity.pdbx_description
1 polymer ?
#
loop_
_entity_poly.entity_id
_entity_poly.type
_entity_poly.pdbx_seq_one_letter_code
_entity_poly.pdbx_strand_id
1 'polypeptide(L)'
;MSKRFVFALVFAVFVSILPNQAVARDLAIWDKLQGTNPRGYVLLMRHALAPGVGDPENFKLGDCSTQRNLSDQGRQDAREIGEWLKRRDIPILRVESSRWCRARETAELLGIGKVRANKNLDSLFEDADPIGDPQTANIRKRIVDHRQTRGLLVMVGHFVNVSAVTGVGLESGEGVLVRANARGEIKVVGYSPKP
;
A
#
# COMPACT_ATOMS: atom_id res chain seq x y z
N MET A 1 42.30 45.02 43.01
CA MET A 1 41.27 44.02 42.95
C MET A 1 40.73 43.95 41.52
N SER A 2 41.20 42.99 40.71
CA SER A 2 40.86 42.86 39.29
C SER A 2 39.75 41.82 39.14
N LYS A 3 38.54 42.23 38.65
CA LYS A 3 37.40 41.35 38.40
C LYS A 3 37.61 40.75 36.99
N ARG A 4 37.89 39.44 36.92
CA ARG A 4 37.90 38.67 35.69
C ARG A 4 36.44 38.28 35.35
N PHE A 5 35.92 38.81 34.24
CA PHE A 5 34.66 38.33 33.64
C PHE A 5 34.97 37.09 32.78
N VAL A 6 34.35 35.96 33.16
CA VAL A 6 34.36 34.72 32.37
C VAL A 6 33.13 34.76 31.46
N PHE A 7 33.34 34.92 30.17
CA PHE A 7 32.30 34.75 29.14
C PHE A 7 32.13 33.27 28.87
N ALA A 8 31.01 32.69 29.26
CA ALA A 8 30.62 31.35 28.89
C ALA A 8 30.01 31.38 27.47
N LEU A 9 30.71 30.82 26.48
CA LEU A 9 30.17 30.60 25.14
C LEU A 9 29.21 29.41 25.20
N VAL A 10 27.92 29.65 25.05
CA VAL A 10 26.91 28.57 24.85
C VAL A 10 26.91 28.21 23.36
N PHE A 11 27.48 27.07 23.01
CA PHE A 11 27.35 26.48 21.69
C PHE A 11 25.97 25.83 21.59
N ALA A 12 25.04 26.45 20.87
CA ALA A 12 23.79 25.81 20.48
C ALA A 12 24.08 24.79 19.36
N VAL A 13 24.01 23.50 19.71
CA VAL A 13 24.09 22.41 18.71
C VAL A 13 22.75 22.33 17.99
N PHE A 14 22.67 22.86 16.79
CA PHE A 14 21.56 22.62 15.88
C PHE A 14 21.65 21.19 15.36
N VAL A 15 20.88 20.27 15.94
CA VAL A 15 20.68 18.93 15.37
C VAL A 15 19.72 19.08 14.19
N SER A 16 20.27 19.15 13.00
CA SER A 16 19.51 19.08 11.75
C SER A 16 19.02 17.64 11.58
N ILE A 17 17.73 17.40 11.87
CA ILE A 17 17.07 16.13 11.56
C ILE A 17 16.88 16.08 10.05
N LEU A 18 17.84 15.50 9.34
CA LEU A 18 17.69 15.19 7.91
C LEU A 18 16.64 14.07 7.77
N PRO A 19 15.63 14.24 6.91
CA PRO A 19 14.68 13.15 6.65
C PRO A 19 15.45 11.94 6.13
N ASN A 20 15.01 10.74 6.55
CA ASN A 20 15.58 9.49 6.07
C ASN A 20 15.49 9.47 4.54
N GLN A 21 16.60 9.22 3.84
CA GLN A 21 16.67 9.23 2.37
C GLN A 21 15.65 8.30 1.70
N ALA A 22 15.25 7.21 2.36
CA ALA A 22 14.22 6.30 1.88
C ALA A 22 12.85 7.01 1.83
N VAL A 23 12.44 7.68 2.91
CA VAL A 23 11.19 8.45 2.98
C VAL A 23 11.17 9.59 1.95
N ALA A 24 12.29 10.28 1.77
CA ALA A 24 12.40 11.36 0.78
C ALA A 24 12.26 10.84 -0.66
N ARG A 25 12.79 9.64 -0.96
CA ARG A 25 12.63 9.00 -2.28
C ARG A 25 11.20 8.56 -2.54
N ASP A 26 10.54 8.02 -1.52
CA ASP A 26 9.13 7.62 -1.63
C ASP A 26 8.23 8.83 -1.90
N LEU A 27 8.39 9.92 -1.19
CA LEU A 27 7.65 11.16 -1.46
C LEU A 27 7.88 11.68 -2.88
N ALA A 28 9.12 11.68 -3.36
CA ALA A 28 9.47 12.16 -4.70
C ALA A 28 8.80 11.35 -5.84
N ILE A 29 8.53 10.05 -5.66
CA ILE A 29 7.79 9.29 -6.67
C ILE A 29 6.31 9.64 -6.67
N TRP A 30 5.72 9.86 -5.51
CA TRP A 30 4.33 10.28 -5.40
C TRP A 30 4.10 11.69 -5.97
N ASP A 31 5.04 12.62 -5.77
CA ASP A 31 4.98 13.96 -6.36
C ASP A 31 4.98 13.91 -7.90
N LYS A 32 5.68 12.95 -8.51
CA LYS A 32 5.64 12.71 -9.96
C LYS A 32 4.30 12.17 -10.46
N LEU A 33 3.46 11.62 -9.58
CA LEU A 33 2.13 11.13 -9.95
C LEU A 33 1.07 12.24 -9.90
N GLN A 34 1.34 13.36 -9.21
CA GLN A 34 0.41 14.46 -9.06
C GLN A 34 0.12 15.15 -10.40
N GLY A 35 -1.14 15.44 -10.69
CA GLY A 35 -1.57 16.28 -11.82
C GLY A 35 -1.07 15.86 -13.20
N THR A 36 -0.13 14.91 -13.26
CA THR A 36 0.39 14.36 -14.51
C THR A 36 -0.51 13.21 -14.95
N ASN A 37 -0.20 12.66 -16.09
CA ASN A 37 -0.90 11.49 -16.64
C ASN A 37 -0.04 10.24 -16.45
N PRO A 38 0.17 9.77 -15.19
CA PRO A 38 1.11 8.69 -14.88
C PRO A 38 0.67 7.42 -15.60
N ARG A 39 1.63 6.71 -16.20
CA ARG A 39 1.36 5.47 -16.92
C ARG A 39 2.02 4.28 -16.26
N GLY A 40 1.26 3.19 -16.14
CA GLY A 40 1.76 1.89 -15.73
C GLY A 40 2.04 1.75 -14.25
N TYR A 41 1.56 2.66 -13.40
CA TYR A 41 1.72 2.56 -11.96
C TYR A 41 0.58 1.76 -11.33
N VAL A 42 0.94 0.83 -10.46
CA VAL A 42 0.01 0.00 -9.69
C VAL A 42 0.39 0.08 -8.21
N LEU A 43 -0.57 0.39 -7.37
CA LEU A 43 -0.44 0.32 -5.91
C LEU A 43 -1.00 -1.03 -5.45
N LEU A 44 -0.12 -1.92 -5.00
CA LEU A 44 -0.48 -3.17 -4.34
C LEU A 44 -0.51 -2.93 -2.84
N MET A 45 -1.64 -3.19 -2.18
CA MET A 45 -1.85 -2.94 -0.75
C MET A 45 -2.22 -4.23 -0.02
N ARG A 46 -1.71 -4.39 1.18
CA ARG A 46 -2.29 -5.27 2.17
C ARG A 46 -3.50 -4.58 2.80
N HIS A 47 -4.58 -5.33 3.06
CA HIS A 47 -5.73 -4.81 3.82
C HIS A 47 -5.29 -4.16 5.13
N ALA A 48 -6.05 -3.19 5.62
CA ALA A 48 -5.81 -2.50 6.88
C ALA A 48 -5.92 -3.44 8.10
N LEU A 49 -5.65 -2.93 9.29
CA LEU A 49 -5.55 -3.74 10.51
C LEU A 49 -6.82 -4.55 10.77
N ALA A 50 -6.69 -5.87 10.70
CA ALA A 50 -7.69 -6.86 11.10
C ALA A 50 -7.02 -7.78 12.13
N PRO A 51 -7.36 -7.69 13.43
CA PRO A 51 -6.70 -8.46 14.48
C PRO A 51 -6.84 -9.97 14.32
N GLY A 52 -5.81 -10.72 14.75
CA GLY A 52 -5.77 -12.17 14.65
C GLY A 52 -5.06 -12.68 13.39
N VAL A 53 -5.04 -13.99 13.23
CA VAL A 53 -4.39 -14.73 12.13
C VAL A 53 -5.39 -15.69 11.51
N GLY A 54 -5.35 -15.87 10.19
CA GLY A 54 -6.28 -16.75 9.47
C GLY A 54 -7.72 -16.22 9.45
N ASP A 55 -8.66 -17.07 9.14
CA ASP A 55 -10.09 -16.84 9.24
C ASP A 55 -10.72 -17.94 10.13
N PRO A 56 -11.90 -17.74 10.73
CA PRO A 56 -12.58 -18.76 11.53
C PRO A 56 -12.90 -20.03 10.71
N GLU A 57 -12.99 -21.18 11.38
CA GLU A 57 -13.27 -22.48 10.74
C GLU A 57 -14.58 -22.49 9.95
N ASN A 58 -15.57 -21.71 10.36
CA ASN A 58 -16.86 -21.55 9.68
C ASN A 58 -16.85 -20.50 8.56
N PHE A 59 -15.66 -20.10 8.08
CA PHE A 59 -15.50 -19.10 7.03
C PHE A 59 -16.43 -19.35 5.84
N LYS A 60 -17.11 -18.29 5.41
CA LYS A 60 -17.90 -18.25 4.16
C LYS A 60 -17.60 -16.98 3.40
N LEU A 61 -17.20 -17.13 2.13
CA LEU A 61 -17.02 -16.00 1.25
C LEU A 61 -18.36 -15.28 1.03
N GLY A 62 -18.36 -13.95 1.22
CA GLY A 62 -19.56 -13.13 1.09
C GLY A 62 -20.35 -12.93 2.40
N ASP A 63 -20.06 -13.70 3.44
CA ASP A 63 -20.65 -13.53 4.77
C ASP A 63 -19.60 -12.98 5.75
N CYS A 64 -19.63 -11.67 5.97
CA CYS A 64 -18.64 -11.00 6.82
C CYS A 64 -18.74 -11.39 8.30
N SER A 65 -19.88 -11.93 8.78
CA SER A 65 -20.02 -12.39 10.15
C SER A 65 -19.17 -13.64 10.46
N THR A 66 -18.74 -14.35 9.41
CA THR A 66 -17.91 -15.55 9.50
C THR A 66 -16.44 -15.27 9.18
N GLN A 67 -16.06 -14.00 9.04
CA GLN A 67 -14.70 -13.61 8.64
C GLN A 67 -14.00 -12.77 9.69
N ARG A 68 -12.69 -12.76 9.65
CA ARG A 68 -11.88 -11.81 10.39
C ARG A 68 -12.00 -10.44 9.73
N ASN A 69 -12.52 -9.45 10.45
CA ASN A 69 -12.83 -8.12 9.95
C ASN A 69 -11.88 -7.06 10.47
N LEU A 70 -11.94 -5.85 9.89
CA LEU A 70 -11.14 -4.71 10.32
C LEU A 70 -11.47 -4.31 11.77
N SER A 71 -10.46 -3.86 12.51
CA SER A 71 -10.64 -3.08 13.73
C SER A 71 -11.07 -1.65 13.41
N ASP A 72 -11.51 -0.91 14.42
CA ASP A 72 -11.82 0.52 14.26
C ASP A 72 -10.57 1.32 13.85
N GLN A 73 -9.41 0.97 14.41
CA GLN A 73 -8.13 1.54 13.98
C GLN A 73 -7.88 1.25 12.50
N GLY A 74 -8.04 0.00 12.05
CA GLY A 74 -7.86 -0.35 10.64
C GLY A 74 -8.81 0.40 9.70
N ARG A 75 -10.03 0.66 10.15
CA ARG A 75 -10.99 1.50 9.40
C ARG A 75 -10.52 2.96 9.30
N GLN A 76 -9.97 3.48 10.40
CA GLN A 76 -9.40 4.83 10.41
C GLN A 76 -8.19 4.91 9.50
N ASP A 77 -7.24 3.98 9.62
CA ASP A 77 -6.02 3.91 8.80
C ASP A 77 -6.36 3.91 7.29
N ALA A 78 -7.36 3.11 6.90
CA ALA A 78 -7.80 3.06 5.51
C ALA A 78 -8.33 4.41 5.01
N ARG A 79 -9.11 5.12 5.82
CA ARG A 79 -9.59 6.48 5.47
C ARG A 79 -8.43 7.47 5.33
N GLU A 80 -7.48 7.45 6.25
CA GLU A 80 -6.33 8.36 6.26
C GLU A 80 -5.45 8.19 5.01
N ILE A 81 -5.22 6.93 4.59
CA ILE A 81 -4.52 6.64 3.33
C ILE A 81 -5.30 7.18 2.13
N GLY A 82 -6.61 6.97 2.11
CA GLY A 82 -7.47 7.49 1.05
C GLY A 82 -7.44 9.01 0.96
N GLU A 83 -7.55 9.71 2.09
CA GLU A 83 -7.43 11.17 2.16
C GLU A 83 -6.04 11.66 1.73
N TRP A 84 -4.98 10.92 2.07
CA TRP A 84 -3.64 11.26 1.61
C TRP A 84 -3.51 11.18 0.08
N LEU A 85 -4.10 10.16 -0.57
CA LEU A 85 -4.12 10.03 -2.03
C LEU A 85 -4.94 11.16 -2.69
N LYS A 86 -6.10 11.51 -2.10
CA LYS A 86 -6.96 12.61 -2.58
C LYS A 86 -6.26 13.96 -2.50
N ARG A 87 -5.64 14.29 -1.34
CA ARG A 87 -4.92 15.56 -1.17
C ARG A 87 -3.77 15.74 -2.16
N ARG A 88 -3.25 14.65 -2.73
CA ARG A 88 -2.22 14.69 -3.77
C ARG A 88 -2.75 14.70 -5.18
N ASP A 89 -4.06 14.76 -5.36
CA ASP A 89 -4.69 14.75 -6.68
C ASP A 89 -4.14 13.64 -7.61
N ILE A 90 -3.97 12.43 -7.02
CA ILE A 90 -3.48 11.27 -7.77
C ILE A 90 -4.59 10.74 -8.67
N PRO A 91 -4.40 10.70 -10.00
CA PRO A 91 -5.44 10.24 -10.92
C PRO A 91 -5.65 8.73 -10.78
N ILE A 92 -6.73 8.33 -10.11
CA ILE A 92 -7.10 6.93 -9.90
C ILE A 92 -7.88 6.42 -11.11
N LEU A 93 -7.37 5.40 -11.76
CA LEU A 93 -8.09 4.74 -12.86
C LEU A 93 -9.11 3.72 -12.35
N ARG A 94 -8.71 2.91 -11.37
CA ARG A 94 -9.51 1.78 -10.89
C ARG A 94 -9.05 1.33 -9.51
N VAL A 95 -10.03 0.87 -8.71
CA VAL A 95 -9.79 0.20 -7.44
C VAL A 95 -10.31 -1.24 -7.55
N GLU A 96 -9.45 -2.20 -7.31
CA GLU A 96 -9.75 -3.63 -7.28
C GLU A 96 -9.47 -4.18 -5.89
N SER A 97 -10.27 -5.11 -5.37
CA SER A 97 -10.02 -5.75 -4.09
C SER A 97 -10.28 -7.24 -4.12
N SER A 98 -9.62 -7.97 -3.22
CA SER A 98 -10.03 -9.31 -2.81
C SER A 98 -11.50 -9.32 -2.41
N ARG A 99 -12.14 -10.47 -2.54
CA ARG A 99 -13.52 -10.70 -2.11
C ARG A 99 -13.69 -10.87 -0.60
N TRP A 100 -12.59 -11.00 0.16
CA TRP A 100 -12.58 -11.00 1.62
C TRP A 100 -13.06 -9.67 2.19
N CYS A 101 -13.90 -9.72 3.22
CA CYS A 101 -14.53 -8.53 3.78
C CYS A 101 -13.52 -7.48 4.24
N ARG A 102 -12.46 -7.85 4.92
CA ARG A 102 -11.40 -6.92 5.36
C ARG A 102 -10.71 -6.19 4.22
N ALA A 103 -10.46 -6.87 3.09
CA ALA A 103 -9.82 -6.24 1.93
C ALA A 103 -10.80 -5.35 1.17
N ARG A 104 -12.04 -5.79 0.99
CA ARG A 104 -13.09 -5.00 0.36
C ARG A 104 -13.41 -3.75 1.16
N GLU A 105 -13.61 -3.89 2.48
CA GLU A 105 -13.87 -2.76 3.37
C GLU A 105 -12.70 -1.77 3.38
N THR A 106 -11.44 -2.24 3.39
CA THR A 106 -10.27 -1.36 3.22
C THR A 106 -10.38 -0.55 1.93
N ALA A 107 -10.61 -1.21 0.80
CA ALA A 107 -10.70 -0.56 -0.50
C ALA A 107 -11.85 0.46 -0.60
N GLU A 108 -13.01 0.14 0.02
CA GLU A 108 -14.17 1.03 0.10
C GLU A 108 -13.87 2.28 0.94
N LEU A 109 -13.20 2.09 2.09
CA LEU A 109 -12.84 3.17 3.01
C LEU A 109 -11.75 4.11 2.49
N LEU A 110 -10.90 3.66 1.55
CA LEU A 110 -10.03 4.59 0.81
C LEU A 110 -10.83 5.72 0.15
N GLY A 111 -12.07 5.47 -0.27
CA GLY A 111 -12.98 6.47 -0.84
C GLY A 111 -12.46 7.13 -2.13
N ILE A 112 -11.58 6.47 -2.88
CA ILE A 112 -10.89 7.00 -4.07
C ILE A 112 -11.47 6.49 -5.40
N GLY A 113 -12.59 5.80 -5.35
CA GLY A 113 -13.30 5.31 -6.54
C GLY A 113 -14.15 4.07 -6.28
N LYS A 114 -14.89 3.64 -7.30
CA LYS A 114 -15.73 2.43 -7.21
C LYS A 114 -14.87 1.18 -7.11
N VAL A 115 -15.06 0.38 -6.05
CA VAL A 115 -14.37 -0.88 -5.82
C VAL A 115 -14.95 -2.00 -6.71
N ARG A 116 -14.06 -2.79 -7.31
CA ARG A 116 -14.40 -3.97 -8.09
C ARG A 116 -13.77 -5.20 -7.46
N ALA A 117 -14.57 -6.23 -7.23
CA ALA A 117 -14.06 -7.51 -6.75
C ALA A 117 -13.15 -8.17 -7.80
N ASN A 118 -12.01 -8.68 -7.35
CA ASN A 118 -11.06 -9.41 -8.17
C ASN A 118 -10.61 -10.67 -7.43
N LYS A 119 -11.08 -11.84 -7.89
CA LYS A 119 -10.78 -13.13 -7.26
C LYS A 119 -9.28 -13.46 -7.20
N ASN A 120 -8.47 -12.88 -8.10
CA ASN A 120 -7.03 -13.13 -8.09
C ASN A 120 -6.32 -12.43 -6.90
N LEU A 121 -7.02 -11.53 -6.19
CA LEU A 121 -6.53 -10.90 -4.96
C LEU A 121 -6.99 -11.63 -3.68
N ASP A 122 -7.73 -12.73 -3.82
CA ASP A 122 -8.21 -13.53 -2.68
C ASP A 122 -7.02 -14.11 -1.90
N SER A 123 -7.23 -14.40 -0.61
CA SER A 123 -6.14 -14.78 0.28
C SER A 123 -5.48 -16.09 -0.15
N LEU A 124 -4.16 -16.07 -0.27
CA LEU A 124 -3.30 -17.25 -0.46
C LEU A 124 -2.63 -17.68 0.86
N PHE A 125 -3.21 -17.35 2.01
CA PHE A 125 -2.59 -17.57 3.31
C PHE A 125 -2.34 -19.07 3.61
N GLU A 126 -3.19 -19.96 3.11
CA GLU A 126 -3.09 -21.41 3.29
C GLU A 126 -2.46 -22.11 2.09
N ASP A 127 -2.03 -21.35 1.07
CA ASP A 127 -1.41 -21.92 -0.11
C ASP A 127 0.04 -22.34 0.16
N ALA A 128 0.41 -23.56 -0.23
CA ALA A 128 1.73 -24.11 -0.04
C ALA A 128 2.78 -23.49 -1.00
N ASP A 129 2.35 -23.03 -2.18
CA ASP A 129 3.21 -22.35 -3.17
C ASP A 129 2.55 -21.09 -3.74
N PRO A 130 2.41 -20.03 -2.94
CA PRO A 130 1.76 -18.80 -3.39
C PRO A 130 2.49 -18.10 -4.55
N ILE A 131 3.78 -18.39 -4.78
CA ILE A 131 4.53 -17.83 -5.91
C ILE A 131 4.14 -18.49 -7.22
N GLY A 132 3.94 -19.79 -7.22
CA GLY A 132 3.50 -20.59 -8.37
C GLY A 132 1.98 -20.57 -8.62
N ASP A 133 1.21 -20.02 -7.68
CA ASP A 133 -0.26 -19.98 -7.79
C ASP A 133 -0.74 -19.18 -9.00
N PRO A 134 -1.75 -19.68 -9.75
CA PRO A 134 -2.35 -18.97 -10.89
C PRO A 134 -2.86 -17.56 -10.57
N GLN A 135 -3.33 -17.29 -9.34
CA GLN A 135 -3.75 -15.95 -8.94
C GLN A 135 -2.56 -14.98 -8.97
N THR A 136 -1.38 -15.39 -8.45
CA THR A 136 -0.15 -14.59 -8.49
C THR A 136 0.28 -14.32 -9.93
N ALA A 137 0.22 -15.31 -10.81
CA ALA A 137 0.50 -15.14 -12.25
C ALA A 137 -0.47 -14.13 -12.90
N ASN A 138 -1.76 -14.20 -12.55
CA ASN A 138 -2.78 -13.27 -13.02
C ASN A 138 -2.59 -11.84 -12.51
N ILE A 139 -2.17 -11.66 -11.24
CA ILE A 139 -1.83 -10.34 -10.71
C ILE A 139 -0.64 -9.76 -11.48
N ARG A 140 0.43 -10.55 -11.69
CA ARG A 140 1.59 -10.12 -12.48
C ARG A 140 1.19 -9.73 -13.90
N LYS A 141 0.38 -10.54 -14.57
CA LYS A 141 -0.16 -10.22 -15.90
C LYS A 141 -0.94 -8.91 -15.89
N ARG A 142 -1.80 -8.69 -14.88
CA ARG A 142 -2.59 -7.47 -14.72
C ARG A 142 -1.73 -6.22 -14.59
N ILE A 143 -0.60 -6.31 -13.88
CA ILE A 143 0.38 -5.22 -13.75
C ILE A 143 1.06 -4.94 -15.09
N VAL A 144 1.48 -5.99 -15.81
CA VAL A 144 2.11 -5.88 -17.13
C VAL A 144 1.14 -5.27 -18.16
N ASP A 145 -0.10 -5.72 -18.19
CA ASP A 145 -1.15 -5.20 -19.09
C ASP A 145 -1.43 -3.70 -18.81
N HIS A 146 -1.27 -3.26 -17.56
CA HIS A 146 -1.45 -1.86 -17.16
C HIS A 146 -0.29 -0.94 -17.61
N ARG A 147 0.85 -1.49 -18.05
CA ARG A 147 2.12 -0.77 -18.33
C ARG A 147 1.98 0.54 -19.11
N GLN A 148 1.08 0.58 -20.10
CA GLN A 148 0.86 1.77 -20.94
C GLN A 148 -0.44 2.52 -20.60
N THR A 149 -1.18 2.04 -19.60
CA THR A 149 -2.46 2.62 -19.23
C THR A 149 -2.25 3.83 -18.30
N ARG A 150 -3.04 4.87 -18.51
CA ARG A 150 -3.01 6.12 -17.70
C ARG A 150 -3.76 5.93 -16.40
N GLY A 151 -3.28 6.61 -15.35
CA GLY A 151 -3.84 6.60 -14.01
C GLY A 151 -3.36 5.44 -13.16
N LEU A 152 -3.51 5.58 -11.86
CA LEU A 152 -3.11 4.58 -10.87
C LEU A 152 -4.16 3.45 -10.82
N LEU A 153 -3.70 2.21 -10.93
CA LEU A 153 -4.48 1.03 -10.57
C LEU A 153 -4.17 0.70 -9.09
N VAL A 154 -5.21 0.65 -8.25
CA VAL A 154 -5.09 0.27 -6.84
C VAL A 154 -5.64 -1.15 -6.68
N MET A 155 -4.88 -2.02 -6.05
CA MET A 155 -5.22 -3.41 -5.78
C MET A 155 -5.04 -3.71 -4.30
N VAL A 156 -6.14 -4.01 -3.59
CA VAL A 156 -6.14 -4.33 -2.16
C VAL A 156 -6.32 -5.84 -1.97
N GLY A 157 -5.32 -6.49 -1.41
CA GLY A 157 -5.29 -7.93 -1.16
C GLY A 157 -4.71 -8.24 0.22
N HIS A 158 -3.88 -9.26 0.28
CA HIS A 158 -3.34 -9.81 1.51
C HIS A 158 -1.81 -9.81 1.49
N PHE A 159 -1.20 -9.99 2.67
CA PHE A 159 0.25 -10.07 2.83
C PHE A 159 0.90 -11.03 1.82
N VAL A 160 0.36 -12.26 1.74
CA VAL A 160 0.92 -13.33 0.90
C VAL A 160 0.85 -12.97 -0.58
N ASN A 161 -0.26 -12.40 -1.06
CA ASN A 161 -0.40 -11.98 -2.45
C ASN A 161 0.65 -10.92 -2.85
N VAL A 162 0.84 -9.90 -1.99
CA VAL A 162 1.82 -8.84 -2.28
C VAL A 162 3.24 -9.39 -2.25
N SER A 163 3.59 -10.18 -1.22
CA SER A 163 4.94 -10.78 -1.10
C SER A 163 5.24 -11.76 -2.24
N ALA A 164 4.28 -12.58 -2.67
CA ALA A 164 4.44 -13.49 -3.80
C ALA A 164 4.73 -12.76 -5.12
N VAL A 165 4.11 -11.58 -5.32
CA VAL A 165 4.31 -10.77 -6.55
C VAL A 165 5.62 -9.99 -6.51
N THR A 166 5.99 -9.41 -5.36
CA THR A 166 7.00 -8.35 -5.25
C THR A 166 8.24 -8.75 -4.46
N GLY A 167 8.18 -9.81 -3.65
CA GLY A 167 9.20 -10.15 -2.67
C GLY A 167 9.18 -9.27 -1.41
N VAL A 168 8.21 -8.35 -1.28
CA VAL A 168 8.13 -7.40 -0.16
C VAL A 168 7.08 -7.84 0.85
N GLY A 169 7.45 -7.89 2.13
CA GLY A 169 6.52 -8.03 3.25
C GLY A 169 5.95 -6.67 3.64
N LEU A 170 4.63 -6.59 3.85
CA LEU A 170 3.93 -5.38 4.23
C LEU A 170 3.24 -5.52 5.57
N GLU A 171 3.28 -4.48 6.38
CA GLU A 171 2.40 -4.32 7.53
C GLU A 171 0.96 -4.06 7.09
N SER A 172 0.00 -4.16 8.03
CA SER A 172 -1.42 -3.89 7.73
C SER A 172 -1.61 -2.45 7.26
N GLY A 173 -2.33 -2.28 6.15
CA GLY A 173 -2.58 -0.97 5.54
C GLY A 173 -1.44 -0.45 4.65
N GLU A 174 -0.25 -1.06 4.70
CA GLU A 174 0.84 -0.65 3.82
C GLU A 174 0.62 -1.08 2.36
N GLY A 175 1.26 -0.37 1.46
CA GLY A 175 1.26 -0.67 0.04
C GLY A 175 2.62 -0.42 -0.62
N VAL A 176 2.87 -1.14 -1.70
CA VAL A 176 4.00 -0.91 -2.59
C VAL A 176 3.52 -0.39 -3.94
N LEU A 177 4.18 0.66 -4.41
CA LEU A 177 3.99 1.16 -5.76
C LEU A 177 4.90 0.37 -6.70
N VAL A 178 4.31 -0.28 -7.69
CA VAL A 178 5.04 -1.09 -8.67
C VAL A 178 4.82 -0.59 -10.08
N ARG A 179 5.75 -0.95 -10.96
CA ARG A 179 5.66 -0.69 -12.39
C ARG A 179 6.32 -1.82 -13.18
N ALA A 180 5.72 -2.23 -14.30
CA ALA A 180 6.38 -3.14 -15.25
C ALA A 180 7.24 -2.36 -16.25
N ASN A 181 8.44 -2.88 -16.55
CA ASN A 181 9.28 -2.34 -17.61
C ASN A 181 8.89 -2.91 -19.01
N ALA A 182 9.65 -2.52 -20.05
CA ALA A 182 9.37 -2.98 -21.42
C ALA A 182 9.47 -4.50 -21.60
N ARG A 183 10.27 -5.18 -20.76
CA ARG A 183 10.43 -6.63 -20.76
C ARG A 183 9.39 -7.37 -19.93
N GLY A 184 8.46 -6.64 -19.27
CA GLY A 184 7.46 -7.20 -18.38
C GLY A 184 7.96 -7.49 -16.96
N GLU A 185 9.18 -7.09 -16.62
CA GLU A 185 9.71 -7.23 -15.25
C GLU A 185 9.05 -6.21 -14.34
N ILE A 186 8.49 -6.67 -13.22
CA ILE A 186 7.85 -5.82 -12.21
C ILE A 186 8.91 -5.29 -11.25
N LYS A 187 8.94 -3.98 -11.05
CA LYS A 187 9.85 -3.30 -10.13
C LYS A 187 9.05 -2.54 -9.08
N VAL A 188 9.47 -2.65 -7.82
CA VAL A 188 9.01 -1.76 -6.75
C VAL A 188 9.70 -0.41 -6.96
N VAL A 189 8.91 0.66 -6.99
CA VAL A 189 9.38 2.03 -7.26
C VAL A 189 9.09 2.99 -6.11
N GLY A 190 8.34 2.56 -5.09
CA GLY A 190 8.05 3.32 -3.87
C GLY A 190 7.09 2.59 -2.96
N TYR A 191 6.78 3.22 -1.83
CA TYR A 191 5.86 2.71 -0.82
C TYR A 191 4.74 3.72 -0.57
N SER A 192 3.56 3.24 -0.14
CA SER A 192 2.53 4.12 0.41
C SER A 192 3.00 4.70 1.75
N PRO A 193 2.48 5.87 2.17
CA PRO A 193 2.71 6.32 3.53
C PRO A 193 2.14 5.29 4.50
N LYS A 194 2.75 5.22 5.68
CA LYS A 194 2.12 4.57 6.85
C LYS A 194 1.01 5.49 7.36
N PRO A 195 -0.14 4.93 7.77
CA PRO A 195 -1.12 5.68 8.52
C PRO A 195 -0.58 6.12 9.87
#